data_483aa657ecfef5c278e95d43e7a6aae9
#
_entry.id   483aa657ecfef5c278e95d43e7a6aae9
#
_cell.length_a   1.000
_cell.length_b   1.000
_cell.length_c   1.000
_cell.angle_alpha   90.00
_cell.angle_beta   90.00
_cell.angle_gamma   90.00
#
_symmetry.space_group_name_H-M   'P 1'
#
loop_
_entity.id
_entity.type
_entity.pdbx_description
1 polymer ?
#
loop_
_entity_poly.entity_id
_entity_poly.type
_entity_poly.pdbx_seq_one_letter_code
_entity_poly.pdbx_strand_id
1 'polypeptide(L)'
;MAKTIGVILSERISAGLVVDHKLVGEVRRFPEDHDDEDALVEMHTDALVETICKEVLLAADGAKDVTAVGVALPGLVKNGVVEEAPNLPQLKGARIQELLAAQLRNHGLEVTVTAVNDADGMAAGLASIHGKLDSMIRVWTLGVGIG
;
A
#
# COMPACT_ATOMS: atom_id res chain seq x y z
N MET A 1 -17.57 -13.00 0.82
CA MET A 1 -17.15 -11.62 1.12
C MET A 1 -15.73 -11.43 0.62
N ALA A 2 -15.51 -10.40 -0.18
CA ALA A 2 -14.17 -10.12 -0.69
C ALA A 2 -13.28 -9.59 0.44
N LYS A 3 -12.13 -10.24 0.64
CA LYS A 3 -11.09 -9.76 1.54
C LYS A 3 -9.98 -9.12 0.71
N THR A 4 -9.59 -7.94 1.10
CA THR A 4 -8.50 -7.19 0.46
C THR A 4 -7.54 -6.69 1.54
N ILE A 5 -6.32 -6.38 1.13
CA ILE A 5 -5.35 -5.75 2.03
C ILE A 5 -4.98 -4.39 1.47
N GLY A 6 -5.09 -3.38 2.31
CA GLY A 6 -4.61 -2.04 2.02
C GLY A 6 -3.23 -1.83 2.62
N VAL A 7 -2.33 -1.27 1.82
CA VAL A 7 -0.98 -0.90 2.23
C VAL A 7 -0.78 0.59 1.98
N ILE A 8 -0.25 1.29 2.96
CA ILE A 8 0.14 2.70 2.82
C ILE A 8 1.64 2.79 3.11
N LEU A 9 2.36 3.38 2.16
CA LEU A 9 3.76 3.77 2.33
C LEU A 9 3.81 5.28 2.65
N SER A 10 4.46 5.59 3.74
CA SER A 10 4.80 6.95 4.14
C SER A 10 6.19 6.92 4.77
N GLU A 11 6.38 7.46 5.94
CA GLU A 11 7.58 7.20 6.77
C GLU A 11 7.62 5.74 7.27
N ARG A 12 6.46 5.07 7.24
CA ARG A 12 6.27 3.68 7.66
C ARG A 12 5.45 2.93 6.63
N ILE A 13 5.59 1.60 6.61
CA ILE A 13 4.66 0.72 5.94
C ILE A 13 3.50 0.45 6.92
N SER A 14 2.27 0.70 6.50
CA SER A 14 1.08 0.29 7.25
C SER A 14 0.26 -0.66 6.39
N ALA A 15 -0.10 -1.82 6.92
CA ALA A 15 -0.90 -2.81 6.21
C ALA A 15 -2.08 -3.28 7.07
N GLY A 16 -3.25 -3.39 6.46
CA GLY A 16 -4.47 -3.82 7.16
C GLY A 16 -5.41 -4.62 6.28
N LEU A 17 -6.09 -5.58 6.90
CA LEU A 17 -7.12 -6.39 6.26
C LEU A 17 -8.43 -5.60 6.17
N VAL A 18 -9.04 -5.58 4.99
CA VAL A 18 -10.30 -4.92 4.73
C VAL A 18 -11.33 -5.95 4.26
N VAL A 19 -12.47 -5.97 4.92
CA VAL A 19 -13.62 -6.80 4.58
C VAL A 19 -14.85 -5.92 4.49
N ASP A 20 -15.55 -5.96 3.37
CA ASP A 20 -16.76 -5.14 3.14
C ASP A 20 -16.53 -3.65 3.47
N HIS A 21 -15.45 -3.09 2.96
CA HIS A 21 -15.05 -1.68 3.15
C HIS A 21 -14.72 -1.31 4.61
N LYS A 22 -14.49 -2.27 5.49
CA LYS A 22 -14.14 -2.05 6.89
C LYS A 22 -12.80 -2.68 7.21
N LEU A 23 -11.99 -1.94 7.94
CA LEU A 23 -10.75 -2.46 8.49
C LEU A 23 -11.07 -3.50 9.56
N VAL A 24 -10.45 -4.65 9.48
CA VAL A 24 -10.62 -5.79 10.39
C VAL A 24 -9.28 -6.17 11.01
N GLY A 25 -9.29 -6.36 12.32
CA GLY A 25 -8.08 -6.73 13.06
C GLY A 25 -7.12 -5.56 13.26
N GLU A 26 -5.87 -5.89 13.51
CA GLU A 26 -4.81 -4.91 13.78
C GLU A 26 -4.14 -4.44 12.51
N VAL A 27 -3.83 -3.15 12.44
CA VAL A 27 -2.96 -2.60 11.40
C VAL A 27 -1.52 -2.94 11.73
N ARG A 28 -0.85 -3.63 10.82
CA ARG A 28 0.59 -3.90 10.90
C ARG A 28 1.36 -2.66 10.49
N ARG A 29 2.49 -2.41 11.15
CA ARG A 29 3.35 -1.27 10.86
C ARG A 29 4.81 -1.67 10.91
N PHE A 30 5.56 -1.18 9.95
CA PHE A 30 7.01 -1.33 9.92
C PHE A 30 7.68 0.02 9.59
N PRO A 31 8.69 0.45 10.35
CA PRO A 31 9.11 -0.10 11.64
C PRO A 31 8.02 0.04 12.71
N GLU A 32 8.04 -0.80 13.73
CA GLU A 32 7.05 -0.74 14.82
C GLU A 32 7.23 0.53 15.67
N ASP A 33 8.47 0.94 15.89
CA ASP A 33 8.79 2.16 16.59
C ASP A 33 8.83 3.38 15.68
N HIS A 34 8.36 4.52 16.18
CA HIS A 34 8.35 5.78 15.45
C HIS A 34 9.73 6.46 15.36
N ASP A 35 10.72 5.97 16.08
CA ASP A 35 12.02 6.64 16.21
C ASP A 35 12.95 6.47 15.00
N ASP A 36 12.56 5.64 14.02
CA ASP A 36 13.32 5.40 12.78
C ASP A 36 12.58 5.95 11.56
N GLU A 37 12.56 7.27 11.43
CA GLU A 37 11.86 7.97 10.34
C GLU A 37 12.50 7.73 8.97
N ASP A 38 13.77 7.34 8.92
CA ASP A 38 14.53 7.12 7.69
C ASP A 38 14.59 5.65 7.25
N ALA A 39 13.99 4.73 8.02
CA ALA A 39 14.12 3.30 7.78
C ALA A 39 13.76 2.88 6.36
N LEU A 40 12.69 3.45 5.78
CA LEU A 40 12.28 3.11 4.42
C LEU A 40 13.17 3.73 3.35
N VAL A 41 13.66 4.94 3.58
CA VAL A 41 14.50 5.67 2.62
C VAL A 41 15.85 4.98 2.43
N GLU A 42 16.38 4.37 3.47
CA GLU A 42 17.66 3.65 3.45
C GLU A 42 17.57 2.26 2.80
N MET A 43 16.36 1.73 2.60
CA MET A 43 16.15 0.42 1.99
C MET A 43 16.33 0.46 0.47
N HIS A 44 17.01 -0.55 -0.07
CA HIS A 44 16.96 -0.84 -1.49
C HIS A 44 15.55 -1.30 -1.90
N THR A 45 15.19 -1.09 -3.16
CA THR A 45 13.86 -1.44 -3.70
C THR A 45 13.45 -2.88 -3.38
N ASP A 46 14.34 -3.85 -3.58
CA ASP A 46 14.03 -5.26 -3.33
C ASP A 46 13.73 -5.54 -1.86
N ALA A 47 14.53 -4.96 -0.95
CA ALA A 47 14.31 -5.08 0.49
C ALA A 47 12.99 -4.41 0.93
N LEU A 48 12.65 -3.27 0.33
CA LEU A 48 11.41 -2.57 0.60
C LEU A 48 10.20 -3.40 0.13
N VAL A 49 10.25 -3.97 -1.07
CA VAL A 49 9.20 -4.86 -1.60
C VAL A 49 9.04 -6.11 -0.73
N GLU A 50 10.15 -6.72 -0.30
CA GLU A 50 10.13 -7.88 0.61
C GLU A 50 9.47 -7.52 1.95
N THR A 51 9.80 -6.35 2.50
CA THR A 51 9.20 -5.87 3.75
C THR A 51 7.70 -5.60 3.59
N ILE A 52 7.28 -4.98 2.48
CA ILE A 52 5.84 -4.81 2.17
C ILE A 52 5.16 -6.17 2.09
N CYS A 53 5.76 -7.14 1.40
CA CYS A 53 5.23 -8.50 1.30
C CYS A 53 5.04 -9.13 2.67
N LYS A 54 6.02 -9.00 3.56
CA LYS A 54 5.94 -9.50 4.94
C LYS A 54 4.78 -8.87 5.71
N GLU A 55 4.62 -7.55 5.65
CA GLU A 55 3.53 -6.87 6.36
C GLU A 55 2.16 -7.24 5.79
N VAL A 56 2.05 -7.45 4.47
CA VAL A 56 0.83 -7.97 3.83
C VAL A 56 0.48 -9.37 4.35
N LEU A 57 1.46 -10.27 4.42
CA LEU A 57 1.23 -11.63 4.91
C LEU A 57 0.84 -11.65 6.39
N LEU A 58 1.43 -10.78 7.21
CA LEU A 58 1.05 -10.61 8.61
C LEU A 58 -0.36 -10.03 8.76
N ALA A 59 -0.73 -9.05 7.92
CA ALA A 59 -2.08 -8.49 7.91
C ALA A 59 -3.13 -9.48 7.41
N ALA A 60 -2.76 -10.40 6.52
CA ALA A 60 -3.63 -11.48 6.08
C ALA A 60 -3.97 -12.47 7.20
N ASP A 61 -3.10 -12.60 8.20
CA ASP A 61 -3.27 -13.48 9.36
C ASP A 61 -3.69 -14.92 8.97
N GLY A 62 -3.04 -15.47 7.95
CA GLY A 62 -3.31 -16.79 7.41
C GLY A 62 -4.56 -16.90 6.52
N ALA A 63 -5.27 -15.80 6.26
CA ALA A 63 -6.41 -15.79 5.34
C ALA A 63 -5.93 -16.07 3.90
N LYS A 64 -6.41 -17.17 3.33
CA LYS A 64 -6.09 -17.56 1.95
C LYS A 64 -7.09 -17.02 0.91
N ASP A 65 -8.17 -16.43 1.38
CA ASP A 65 -9.26 -15.88 0.58
C ASP A 65 -9.13 -14.36 0.31
N VAL A 66 -7.94 -13.84 0.51
CA VAL A 66 -7.57 -12.48 0.06
C VAL A 66 -7.47 -12.47 -1.46
N THR A 67 -8.17 -11.56 -2.11
CA THR A 67 -8.26 -11.49 -3.58
C THR A 67 -7.43 -10.36 -4.19
N ALA A 68 -7.17 -9.31 -3.43
CA ALA A 68 -6.45 -8.14 -3.91
C ALA A 68 -5.64 -7.44 -2.82
N VAL A 69 -4.57 -6.79 -3.24
CA VAL A 69 -3.74 -5.89 -2.42
C VAL A 69 -3.66 -4.54 -3.11
N GLY A 70 -4.06 -3.50 -2.41
CA GLY A 70 -3.89 -2.11 -2.85
C GLY A 70 -2.71 -1.46 -2.14
N VAL A 71 -1.82 -0.81 -2.87
CA VAL A 71 -0.66 -0.09 -2.32
C VAL A 71 -0.76 1.38 -2.67
N ALA A 72 -0.87 2.23 -1.66
CA ALA A 72 -0.80 3.68 -1.79
C ALA A 72 0.60 4.15 -1.42
N LEU A 73 1.25 4.90 -2.28
CA LEU A 73 2.62 5.36 -2.09
C LEU A 73 2.80 6.84 -2.45
N PRO A 74 3.77 7.54 -1.82
CA PRO A 74 4.04 8.95 -2.11
C PRO A 74 4.80 9.06 -3.43
N GLY A 75 4.09 9.32 -4.52
CA GLY A 75 4.70 9.44 -5.84
C GLY A 75 3.71 9.37 -6.98
N LEU A 76 4.22 9.50 -8.18
CA LEU A 76 3.46 9.34 -9.41
C LEU A 76 3.53 7.89 -9.87
N VAL A 77 2.39 7.24 -9.92
CA VAL A 77 2.28 5.84 -10.37
C VAL A 77 1.47 5.78 -11.65
N LYS A 78 1.98 5.07 -12.64
CA LYS A 78 1.28 4.85 -13.90
C LYS A 78 1.46 3.41 -14.37
N ASN A 79 0.35 2.75 -14.63
CA ASN A 79 0.34 1.35 -15.07
C ASN A 79 1.18 0.41 -14.18
N GLY A 80 1.14 0.63 -12.86
CA GLY A 80 1.87 -0.18 -11.89
C GLY A 80 3.36 0.11 -11.79
N VAL A 81 3.84 1.14 -12.47
CA VAL A 81 5.23 1.59 -12.45
C VAL A 81 5.32 2.93 -11.71
N VAL A 82 6.28 3.04 -10.81
CA VAL A 82 6.56 4.30 -10.12
C VAL A 82 7.37 5.21 -11.05
N GLU A 83 6.76 6.26 -11.57
CA GLU A 83 7.45 7.22 -12.44
C GLU A 83 8.32 8.19 -11.65
N GLU A 84 7.80 8.70 -10.55
CA GLU A 84 8.50 9.58 -9.63
C GLU A 84 8.07 9.30 -8.19
N ALA A 85 9.02 9.31 -7.26
CA ALA A 85 8.79 9.17 -5.83
C ALA A 85 9.81 9.99 -5.04
N PRO A 86 9.60 11.31 -4.88
CA PRO A 86 10.58 12.19 -4.24
C PRO A 86 10.97 11.78 -2.81
N ASN A 87 10.01 11.22 -2.06
CA ASN A 87 10.23 10.77 -0.68
C ASN A 87 10.81 9.36 -0.58
N LEU A 88 10.72 8.57 -1.65
CA LEU A 88 11.27 7.21 -1.75
C LEU A 88 11.96 7.05 -3.10
N PRO A 89 13.07 7.76 -3.35
CA PRO A 89 13.69 7.87 -4.67
C PRO A 89 14.16 6.52 -5.24
N GLN A 90 14.44 5.54 -4.39
CA GLN A 90 14.81 4.19 -4.83
C GLN A 90 13.67 3.46 -5.57
N LEU A 91 12.41 3.90 -5.40
CA LEU A 91 11.26 3.31 -6.10
C LEU A 91 11.08 3.83 -7.53
N LYS A 92 11.79 4.89 -7.93
CA LYS A 92 11.68 5.41 -9.30
C LYS A 92 12.01 4.34 -10.33
N GLY A 93 11.09 4.13 -11.26
CA GLY A 93 11.18 3.10 -12.29
C GLY A 93 10.79 1.69 -11.83
N ALA A 94 10.47 1.49 -10.55
CA ALA A 94 10.09 0.19 -10.03
C ALA A 94 8.70 -0.23 -10.54
N ARG A 95 8.61 -1.47 -11.04
CA ARG A 95 7.35 -2.13 -11.42
C ARG A 95 6.71 -2.75 -10.19
N ILE A 96 6.28 -1.90 -9.28
CA ILE A 96 5.90 -2.28 -7.91
C ILE A 96 4.77 -3.33 -7.88
N GLN A 97 3.81 -3.24 -8.78
CA GLN A 97 2.72 -4.21 -8.85
C GLN A 97 3.22 -5.61 -9.19
N GLU A 98 4.09 -5.72 -10.19
CA GLU A 98 4.65 -7.01 -10.61
C GLU A 98 5.59 -7.59 -9.56
N LEU A 99 6.45 -6.76 -8.99
CA LEU A 99 7.41 -7.18 -7.96
C LEU A 99 6.70 -7.71 -6.73
N LEU A 100 5.71 -6.99 -6.23
CA LEU A 100 4.98 -7.40 -5.04
C LEU A 100 4.09 -8.62 -5.32
N ALA A 101 3.42 -8.67 -6.47
CA ALA A 101 2.61 -9.82 -6.86
C ALA A 101 3.47 -11.11 -6.96
N ALA A 102 4.68 -11.01 -7.53
CA ALA A 102 5.59 -12.13 -7.61
C ALA A 102 6.05 -12.61 -6.22
N GLN A 103 6.39 -11.69 -5.33
CA GLN A 103 6.78 -12.02 -3.96
C GLN A 103 5.63 -12.70 -3.19
N LEU A 104 4.43 -12.16 -3.26
CA LEU A 104 3.26 -12.74 -2.59
C LEU A 104 2.93 -14.14 -3.13
N ARG A 105 3.03 -14.34 -4.44
CA ARG A 105 2.84 -15.66 -5.07
C ARG A 105 3.86 -16.68 -4.56
N ASN A 106 5.13 -16.29 -4.40
CA ASN A 106 6.18 -17.15 -3.86
C ASN A 106 5.87 -17.61 -2.42
N HIS A 107 5.08 -16.84 -1.68
CA HIS A 107 4.60 -17.17 -0.33
C HIS A 107 3.20 -17.81 -0.32
N GLY A 108 2.69 -18.22 -1.48
CA GLY A 108 1.40 -18.92 -1.60
C GLY A 108 0.17 -18.03 -1.56
N LEU A 109 0.33 -16.72 -1.72
CA LEU A 109 -0.78 -15.77 -1.80
C LEU A 109 -0.87 -15.21 -3.23
N GLU A 110 -1.81 -15.73 -4.01
CA GLU A 110 -2.06 -15.28 -5.38
C GLU A 110 -3.15 -14.22 -5.41
N VAL A 111 -2.76 -12.97 -5.64
CA VAL A 111 -3.64 -11.80 -5.56
C VAL A 111 -3.36 -10.83 -6.71
N THR A 112 -4.35 -10.01 -7.01
CA THR A 112 -4.14 -8.83 -7.85
C THR A 112 -3.53 -7.71 -7.02
N VAL A 113 -2.44 -7.13 -7.47
CA VAL A 113 -1.81 -5.96 -6.83
C VAL A 113 -2.08 -4.72 -7.66
N THR A 114 -2.56 -3.66 -7.01
CA THR A 114 -2.77 -2.35 -7.62
C THR A 114 -2.00 -1.30 -6.81
N ALA A 115 -1.20 -0.49 -7.47
CA ALA A 115 -0.47 0.61 -6.86
C ALA A 115 -1.02 1.95 -7.34
N VAL A 116 -1.20 2.87 -6.42
CA VAL A 116 -1.73 4.22 -6.66
C VAL A 116 -0.94 5.26 -5.85
N ASN A 117 -1.09 6.52 -6.22
CA ASN A 117 -0.61 7.62 -5.38
C ASN A 117 -1.34 7.63 -4.02
N ASP A 118 -0.68 8.06 -2.97
CA ASP A 118 -1.24 8.09 -1.61
C ASP A 118 -2.49 8.96 -1.49
N ALA A 119 -2.55 10.13 -2.15
CA ALA A 119 -3.74 10.97 -2.18
C ALA A 119 -4.91 10.29 -2.91
N ASP A 120 -4.65 9.59 -4.01
CA ASP A 120 -5.66 8.80 -4.73
C ASP A 120 -6.18 7.64 -3.86
N GLY A 121 -5.28 6.97 -3.15
CA GLY A 121 -5.65 5.91 -2.19
C GLY A 121 -6.53 6.44 -1.06
N MET A 122 -6.20 7.61 -0.51
CA MET A 122 -7.00 8.27 0.52
C MET A 122 -8.38 8.67 -0.01
N ALA A 123 -8.44 9.24 -1.21
CA ALA A 123 -9.68 9.61 -1.87
C ALA A 123 -10.60 8.41 -2.07
N ALA A 124 -10.06 7.30 -2.56
CA ALA A 124 -10.81 6.06 -2.72
C ALA A 124 -11.35 5.51 -1.39
N GLY A 125 -10.52 5.54 -0.34
CA GLY A 125 -10.91 5.12 1.00
C GLY A 125 -12.05 5.96 1.58
N LEU A 126 -11.96 7.28 1.48
CA LEU A 126 -13.01 8.19 1.93
C LEU A 126 -14.30 8.01 1.13
N ALA A 127 -14.19 7.86 -0.20
CA ALA A 127 -15.35 7.56 -1.06
C ALA A 127 -16.06 6.27 -0.64
N SER A 128 -15.28 5.23 -0.34
CA SER A 128 -15.80 3.94 0.12
C SER A 128 -16.56 4.05 1.43
N ILE A 129 -15.97 4.72 2.43
CA ILE A 129 -16.60 4.92 3.76
C ILE A 129 -17.92 5.68 3.65
N HIS A 130 -17.98 6.66 2.75
CA HIS A 130 -19.18 7.50 2.56
C HIS A 130 -20.15 6.96 1.51
N GLY A 131 -19.90 5.78 0.93
CA GLY A 131 -20.74 5.21 -0.13
C GLY A 131 -20.77 6.07 -1.41
N LYS A 132 -19.67 6.73 -1.75
CA LYS A 132 -19.56 7.70 -2.85
C LYS A 132 -18.60 7.23 -3.96
N LEU A 133 -18.38 5.93 -4.10
CA LEU A 133 -17.49 5.38 -5.12
C LEU A 133 -17.86 5.75 -6.55
N ASP A 134 -19.15 5.98 -6.81
CA ASP A 134 -19.66 6.40 -8.12
C ASP A 134 -19.70 7.92 -8.31
N SER A 135 -19.17 8.68 -7.36
CA SER A 135 -19.20 10.13 -7.36
C SER A 135 -17.81 10.71 -7.57
N MET A 136 -17.74 11.87 -8.21
CA MET A 136 -16.50 12.64 -8.23
C MET A 136 -16.27 13.26 -6.87
N ILE A 137 -15.16 12.91 -6.23
CA ILE A 137 -14.70 13.55 -5.00
C ILE A 137 -13.33 14.16 -5.23
N ARG A 138 -13.01 15.19 -4.48
CA ARG A 138 -11.67 15.79 -4.44
C ARG A 138 -11.16 15.74 -3.02
N VAL A 139 -9.94 15.30 -2.87
CA VAL A 139 -9.23 15.23 -1.59
C VAL A 139 -7.94 16.01 -1.71
N TRP A 140 -7.68 16.83 -0.73
CA TRP A 140 -6.43 17.55 -0.60
C TRP A 140 -5.69 17.02 0.62
N THR A 141 -4.50 16.51 0.43
CA THR A 141 -3.63 16.09 1.52
C THR A 141 -2.61 17.19 1.79
N LEU A 142 -2.51 17.60 3.03
CA LEU A 142 -1.56 18.62 3.49
C LEU A 142 -0.65 17.98 4.54
N GLY A 143 0.63 17.94 4.25
CA GLY A 143 1.63 17.34 5.13
C GLY A 143 3.02 17.83 4.75
N VAL A 144 3.98 16.93 4.62
CA VAL A 144 5.32 17.23 4.10
C VAL A 144 5.26 17.74 2.65
N GLY A 145 4.22 17.35 1.91
CA GLY A 145 3.87 17.84 0.58
C GLY A 145 2.37 18.09 0.46
N ILE A 146 1.96 18.52 -0.72
CA ILE A 146 0.54 18.71 -1.09
C ILE A 146 0.18 17.64 -2.12
N GLY A 147 -0.87 16.92 -1.87
CA GLY A 147 -1.40 15.89 -2.76
C GLY A 147 -2.90 16.04 -3.02
#